data_938fa199f99e0435db19db8e6681a5b7
#
_entry.id   938fa199f99e0435db19db8e6681a5b7
#
_cell.length_a   1.000
_cell.length_b   1.000
_cell.length_c   1.000
_cell.angle_alpha   90.00
_cell.angle_beta   90.00
_cell.angle_gamma   90.00
#
_symmetry.space_group_name_H-M   'P 1'
#
loop_
_entity.id
_entity.type
_entity.pdbx_description
1 polymer ?
#
loop_
_entity_poly.entity_id
_entity_poly.type
_entity_poly.pdbx_seq_one_letter_code
_entity_poly.pdbx_strand_id
1 'polypeptide(L)' 'MIANIDRAMEELRAEYETKEMVYKYDAFKMHYIDGVSYEEIADIQNCGKNTPSRWSKELIRKMSVKLFGIDGVEKY' A
#
# COMPACT_ATOMS: atom_id res chain seq x y z
N MET A 1 -18.65 0.57 6.12
CA MET A 1 -17.76 1.39 5.34
C MET A 1 -16.39 1.42 5.95
N ILE A 2 -16.28 2.01 7.11
CA ILE A 2 -14.98 2.10 7.75
C ILE A 2 -14.38 0.74 8.04
N ALA A 3 -15.24 -0.20 8.38
CA ALA A 3 -14.79 -1.56 8.64
C ALA A 3 -14.09 -2.19 7.43
N ASN A 4 -14.44 -1.72 6.24
CA ASN A 4 -13.88 -2.28 5.03
C ASN A 4 -12.41 -1.90 4.85
N ILE A 5 -12.00 -0.79 5.46
CA ILE A 5 -10.62 -0.37 5.34
C ILE A 5 -9.68 -1.36 6.03
N ASP A 6 -10.04 -1.77 7.25
CA ASP A 6 -9.23 -2.76 7.96
C ASP A 6 -9.13 -4.05 7.18
N ARG A 7 -10.27 -4.48 6.64
CA ARG A 7 -10.30 -5.72 5.89
C ARG A 7 -9.45 -5.62 4.63
N ALA A 8 -9.55 -4.50 3.93
CA ALA A 8 -8.78 -4.30 2.72
C ALA A 8 -7.29 -4.28 3.03
N MET A 9 -6.91 -3.67 4.15
CA MET A 9 -5.52 -3.63 4.57
C MET A 9 -5.01 -5.04 4.87
N GLU A 10 -5.80 -5.85 5.55
CA GLU A 10 -5.40 -7.21 5.86
C GLU A 10 -5.25 -8.06 4.61
N GLU A 11 -6.17 -7.90 3.69
CA GLU A 11 -6.10 -8.63 2.43
C GLU A 11 -4.88 -8.24 1.64
N LEU A 12 -4.59 -6.95 1.63
CA LEU A 12 -3.43 -6.43 0.91
C LEU A 12 -2.15 -6.97 1.54
N ARG A 13 -2.09 -6.97 2.86
CA ARG A 13 -0.92 -7.49 3.55
C ARG A 13 -0.70 -8.96 3.24
N ALA A 14 -1.76 -9.75 3.28
CA ALA A 14 -1.67 -11.17 2.98
C ALA A 14 -1.20 -11.41 1.56
N GLU A 15 -1.70 -10.61 0.64
CA GLU A 15 -1.31 -10.72 -0.76
C GLU A 15 0.18 -10.44 -0.93
N TYR A 16 0.69 -9.42 -0.27
CA TYR A 16 2.10 -9.06 -0.40
C TYR A 16 3.00 -10.00 0.37
N GLU A 17 2.50 -10.56 1.46
CA GLU A 17 3.22 -11.60 2.18
C GLU A 17 3.42 -12.83 1.32
N THR A 18 2.37 -13.23 0.64
CA THR A 18 2.41 -14.41 -0.23
C THR A 18 3.42 -14.23 -1.35
N LYS A 19 3.58 -13.01 -1.83
CA LYS A 19 4.54 -12.69 -2.88
C LYS A 19 5.93 -12.39 -2.34
N GLU A 20 6.12 -12.50 -1.03
CA GLU A 20 7.37 -12.15 -0.37
C GLU A 20 7.75 -10.70 -0.62
N MET A 21 6.74 -9.84 -0.67
CA MET A 21 6.93 -8.42 -0.91
C MET A 21 6.31 -7.58 0.20
N VAL A 22 6.27 -8.13 1.41
CA VAL A 22 5.63 -7.43 2.53
C VAL A 22 6.32 -6.10 2.83
N TYR A 23 7.58 -5.95 2.42
CA TYR A 23 8.27 -4.69 2.61
C TYR A 23 7.57 -3.53 1.90
N LYS A 24 6.90 -3.80 0.79
CA LYS A 24 6.13 -2.77 0.09
C LYS A 24 4.92 -2.36 0.91
N TYR A 25 4.25 -3.32 1.50
CA TYR A 25 3.12 -3.05 2.36
C TYR A 25 3.57 -2.27 3.59
N ASP A 26 4.69 -2.65 4.17
CA ASP A 26 5.22 -1.96 5.34
C ASP A 26 5.53 -0.50 5.03
N ALA A 27 6.12 -0.23 3.89
CA ALA A 27 6.43 1.14 3.49
C ALA A 27 5.14 1.96 3.35
N PHE A 28 4.14 1.38 2.74
CA PHE A 28 2.85 2.03 2.58
C PHE A 28 2.23 2.34 3.95
N LYS A 29 2.24 1.37 4.82
CA LYS A 29 1.68 1.52 6.14
C LYS A 29 2.41 2.58 6.95
N MET A 30 3.74 2.56 6.90
CA MET A 30 4.54 3.54 7.61
C MET A 30 4.18 4.95 7.19
N HIS A 31 3.96 5.16 5.92
CA HIS A 31 3.63 6.50 5.44
C HIS A 31 2.21 6.93 5.82
N TYR A 32 1.24 6.07 5.56
CA TYR A 32 -0.16 6.47 5.70
C TYR A 32 -0.74 6.25 7.09
N ILE A 33 -0.21 5.32 7.84
CA ILE A 33 -0.71 5.04 9.17
C ILE A 33 0.17 5.71 10.23
N ASP A 34 1.48 5.55 10.10
CA ASP A 34 2.42 6.06 11.09
C ASP A 34 2.95 7.45 10.80
N GLY A 35 2.67 7.97 9.62
CA GLY A 35 3.07 9.34 9.28
C GLY A 35 4.54 9.52 8.98
N VAL A 36 5.23 8.45 8.62
CA VAL A 36 6.65 8.51 8.30
C VAL A 36 6.84 9.03 6.88
N SER A 37 7.83 9.90 6.68
CA SER A 37 8.08 10.46 5.36
C SER A 37 8.70 9.40 4.44
N TYR A 38 8.53 9.60 3.14
CA TYR A 38 9.11 8.67 2.17
C TYR A 38 10.63 8.64 2.25
N GLU A 39 11.23 9.76 2.58
CA GLU A 39 12.68 9.83 2.74
C GLU A 39 13.16 8.92 3.85
N GLU A 40 12.46 9.00 4.97
CA GLU A 40 12.77 8.17 6.12
C GLU A 40 12.54 6.69 5.80
N ILE A 41 11.45 6.40 5.13
CA ILE A 41 11.15 5.03 4.75
C ILE A 41 12.23 4.48 3.84
N ALA A 42 12.69 5.30 2.91
CA ALA A 42 13.77 4.88 2.02
C ALA A 42 15.03 4.52 2.80
N ASP A 43 15.34 5.29 3.83
CA ASP A 43 16.48 5.01 4.69
C ASP A 43 16.27 3.70 5.45
N ILE A 44 15.11 3.55 6.04
CA ILE A 44 14.80 2.36 6.83
C ILE A 44 14.85 1.10 5.96
N GLN A 45 14.29 1.21 4.77
CA GLN A 45 14.23 0.08 3.85
C GLN A 45 15.48 -0.07 3.00
N ASN A 46 16.40 0.89 3.13
CA ASN A 46 17.64 0.87 2.38
C ASN A 46 17.41 0.82 0.88
N CYS A 47 16.60 1.74 0.38
CA CYS A 47 16.27 1.80 -1.04
C CYS A 47 16.31 3.23 -1.55
N GLY A 48 16.07 3.41 -2.84
CA GLY A 48 16.09 4.74 -3.44
C GLY A 48 14.99 5.64 -2.94
N LYS A 49 15.22 6.93 -2.98
CA LYS A 49 14.28 7.92 -2.45
C LYS A 49 12.89 7.83 -3.06
N ASN A 50 12.82 7.51 -4.33
CA ASN A 50 11.54 7.47 -5.02
C ASN A 50 10.85 6.11 -4.96
N THR A 51 11.53 5.12 -4.42
CA THR A 51 11.01 3.76 -4.41
C THR A 51 9.78 3.59 -3.52
N PRO A 52 9.80 4.09 -2.26
CA PRO A 52 8.59 3.95 -1.43
C PRO A 52 7.38 4.64 -2.02
N SER A 53 7.59 5.77 -2.69
CA SER A 53 6.51 6.49 -3.32
C SER A 53 5.86 5.66 -4.43
N ARG A 54 6.67 4.97 -5.21
CA ARG A 54 6.16 4.09 -6.26
C ARG A 54 5.36 2.94 -5.67
N TRP A 55 5.88 2.35 -4.61
CA TRP A 55 5.17 1.25 -3.94
C TRP A 55 3.84 1.73 -3.40
N SER A 56 3.82 2.92 -2.84
CA SER A 56 2.58 3.47 -2.29
C SER A 56 1.53 3.67 -3.36
N LYS A 57 1.93 4.14 -4.52
CA LYS A 57 0.98 4.32 -5.62
C LYS A 57 0.38 2.99 -6.05
N GLU A 58 1.21 1.98 -6.13
CA GLU A 58 0.74 0.65 -6.47
C GLU A 58 -0.26 0.13 -5.46
N LEU A 59 0.04 0.31 -4.18
CA LEU A 59 -0.81 -0.16 -3.10
C LEU A 59 -2.10 0.63 -3.00
N ILE A 60 -2.04 1.93 -3.22
CA ILE A 60 -3.24 2.76 -3.24
C ILE A 60 -4.20 2.29 -4.33
N ARG A 61 -3.65 1.96 -5.49
CA ARG A 61 -4.46 1.47 -6.57
C ARG A 61 -5.16 0.18 -6.20
N LYS A 62 -4.42 -0.74 -5.59
CA LYS A 62 -5.01 -2.01 -5.15
C LYS A 62 -6.03 -1.81 -4.06
N MET A 63 -5.76 -0.89 -3.14
CA MET A 63 -6.74 -0.57 -2.11
C MET A 63 -8.02 -0.03 -2.69
N SER A 64 -7.91 0.82 -3.70
CA SER A 64 -9.09 1.39 -4.35
C SER A 64 -9.95 0.30 -4.96
N VAL A 65 -9.31 -0.68 -5.59
CA VAL A 65 -10.06 -1.80 -6.16
C VAL A 65 -10.80 -2.56 -5.07
N LYS A 66 -10.13 -2.80 -3.95
CA LYS A 66 -10.74 -3.57 -2.87
C LYS A 66 -11.86 -2.82 -2.19
N LEU A 67 -11.71 -1.52 -2.03
CA LEU A 67 -12.70 -0.72 -1.31
C LEU A 67 -13.90 -0.34 -2.15
N PHE A 68 -13.68 -0.07 -3.42
CA PHE A 68 -14.71 0.51 -4.27
C PHE A 68 -15.13 -0.35 -5.44
N GLY A 69 -14.50 -1.52 -5.60
CA GLY A 69 -14.79 -2.34 -6.75
C GLY A 69 -14.50 -1.57 -8.03
N ILE A 70 -13.39 -0.92 -8.06
CA ILE A 70 -13.09 0.07 -9.07
C ILE A 70 -12.94 -0.49 -10.47
N ASP A 71 -12.83 -1.81 -10.58
CA ASP A 71 -12.79 -2.45 -11.89
C ASP A 71 -13.92 -1.98 -12.78
N GLY A 72 -15.09 -1.87 -12.18
CA GLY A 72 -16.24 -1.39 -12.92
C GLY A 72 -16.14 0.08 -13.26
N VAL A 73 -15.48 0.82 -12.39
CA VAL A 73 -15.33 2.27 -12.58
C VAL A 73 -14.29 2.60 -13.62
N GLU A 74 -13.24 1.83 -13.65
CA GLU A 74 -12.13 2.09 -14.56
C GLU A 74 -12.52 2.03 -16.03
N LYS A 75 -13.61 1.41 -16.30
CA LYS A 75 -14.05 1.27 -17.69
C LYS A 75 -14.61 2.52 -18.28
N TYR A 76 -14.79 3.52 -17.47
CA TYR A 76 -15.34 4.79 -17.97
C TYR A 76 -14.23 5.79 -18.27
#